data_278a392878840413d2b2599f0c03c0ca
#
_entry.id   278a392878840413d2b2599f0c03c0ca
#
_cell.length_a   1.000
_cell.length_b   1.000
_cell.length_c   1.000
_cell.angle_alpha   90.00
_cell.angle_beta   90.00
_cell.angle_gamma   90.00
#
_symmetry.space_group_name_H-M   'P 1'
#
loop_
_entity.id
_entity.type
_entity.pdbx_description
1 polymer ?
#
loop_
_entity_poly.entity_id
_entity_poly.type
_entity_poly.pdbx_seq_one_letter_code
_entity_poly.pdbx_strand_id
1 'polypeptide(L)'
;AITGMGIISAIGNNVEENYESLLEGKTGISRVSKIKTIHRDDIMVGEISFTNQELEQQLGLSSDNNYSRAALLGSIAAKQAIVNAGISNINKYKTGLISSNSVGGMDMTEAHFYDYFQNDAIQKYINGHHSGDSSQKIAEQLGLEKSFVTTISTACSSSANAIMLGARLIKSGQLDRVIVGGVDCLTKFTINGFKSLMILSDTFNSP
;
A
#
# COMPACT_ATOMS: atom_id res chain seq x y z
N ALA A 1 -22.92 -3.18 1.03
CA ALA A 1 -22.53 -2.70 2.36
C ALA A 1 -21.02 -2.85 2.54
N ILE A 2 -20.38 -1.98 3.29
CA ILE A 2 -19.01 -2.15 3.78
C ILE A 2 -19.12 -2.97 5.06
N THR A 3 -18.40 -4.09 5.14
CA THR A 3 -18.48 -5.05 6.24
C THR A 3 -17.21 -5.13 7.07
N GLY A 4 -16.11 -4.56 6.60
CA GLY A 4 -14.86 -4.48 7.33
C GLY A 4 -13.92 -3.44 6.74
N MET A 5 -13.04 -2.91 7.58
CA MET A 5 -12.05 -1.90 7.24
C MET A 5 -10.69 -2.29 7.80
N GLY A 6 -9.65 -1.85 7.11
CA GLY A 6 -8.27 -1.92 7.57
C GLY A 6 -7.49 -0.76 7.02
N ILE A 7 -6.63 -0.19 7.84
CA ILE A 7 -5.81 0.97 7.49
C ILE A 7 -4.48 0.93 8.23
N ILE A 8 -3.45 1.38 7.57
CA ILE A 8 -2.16 1.70 8.16
C ILE A 8 -1.69 3.03 7.58
N SER A 9 -1.37 3.97 8.44
CA SER A 9 -0.98 5.33 8.04
C SER A 9 0.04 5.93 9.00
N ALA A 10 0.44 7.16 8.75
CA ALA A 10 1.36 7.89 9.63
C ALA A 10 0.77 8.24 11.01
N ILE A 11 -0.56 8.15 11.18
CA ILE A 11 -1.25 8.48 12.44
C ILE A 11 -1.78 7.24 13.18
N GLY A 12 -1.63 6.04 12.62
CA GLY A 12 -2.06 4.81 13.28
C GLY A 12 -1.83 3.56 12.43
N ASN A 13 -1.72 2.44 13.10
CA ASN A 13 -1.43 1.14 12.49
C ASN A 13 -2.67 0.27 12.27
N ASN A 14 -3.83 0.74 12.71
CA ASN A 14 -5.13 0.09 12.58
C ASN A 14 -6.25 1.14 12.62
N VAL A 15 -7.50 0.71 12.48
CA VAL A 15 -8.66 1.62 12.43
C VAL A 15 -8.83 2.41 13.74
N GLU A 16 -8.68 1.75 14.89
CA GLU A 16 -8.81 2.36 16.20
C GLU A 16 -7.78 3.47 16.40
N GLU A 17 -6.49 3.19 16.22
CA GLU A 17 -5.41 4.17 16.38
C GLU A 17 -5.57 5.37 15.46
N ASN A 18 -5.96 5.13 14.19
CA ASN A 18 -6.22 6.22 13.26
C ASN A 18 -7.40 7.08 13.72
N TYR A 19 -8.48 6.45 14.19
CA TYR A 19 -9.66 7.16 14.68
C TYR A 19 -9.36 8.00 15.93
N GLU A 20 -8.67 7.43 16.90
CA GLU A 20 -8.22 8.14 18.11
C GLU A 20 -7.33 9.33 17.75
N SER A 21 -6.36 9.13 16.87
CA SER A 21 -5.49 10.22 16.41
C SER A 21 -6.26 11.36 15.74
N LEU A 22 -7.29 11.05 14.96
CA LEU A 22 -8.17 12.05 14.35
C LEU A 22 -9.00 12.80 15.40
N LEU A 23 -9.53 12.10 16.40
CA LEU A 23 -10.30 12.74 17.50
C LEU A 23 -9.43 13.68 18.33
N GLU A 24 -8.17 13.31 18.56
CA GLU A 24 -7.22 14.09 19.33
C GLU A 24 -6.52 15.19 18.51
N GLY A 25 -6.81 15.29 17.22
CA GLY A 25 -6.15 16.23 16.31
C GLY A 25 -4.65 15.96 16.15
N LYS A 26 -4.21 14.73 16.35
CA LYS A 26 -2.82 14.33 16.15
C LYS A 26 -2.46 14.35 14.66
N THR A 27 -1.27 14.86 14.35
CA THR A 27 -0.69 14.80 13.02
C THR A 27 0.42 13.75 12.97
N GLY A 28 0.48 13.03 11.84
CA GLY A 28 1.60 12.13 11.51
C GLY A 28 2.67 12.80 10.65
N ILE A 29 2.57 14.11 10.43
CA ILE A 29 3.49 14.86 9.58
C ILE A 29 4.74 15.22 10.38
N SER A 30 5.90 14.79 9.89
CA SER A 30 7.19 15.00 10.53
C SER A 30 8.30 15.15 9.47
N ARG A 31 9.51 15.45 9.92
CA ARG A 31 10.68 15.41 9.03
C ARG A 31 10.91 13.99 8.53
N VAL A 32 11.40 13.87 7.29
CA VAL A 32 11.78 12.57 6.70
C VAL A 32 12.82 11.89 7.58
N SER A 33 12.56 10.68 8.01
CA SER A 33 13.43 9.92 8.91
C SER A 33 13.96 8.62 8.30
N LYS A 34 13.15 7.91 7.53
CA LYS A 34 13.46 6.55 7.02
C LYS A 34 14.01 6.55 5.60
N ILE A 35 13.63 7.52 4.78
CA ILE A 35 14.08 7.61 3.40
C ILE A 35 15.35 8.46 3.30
N LYS A 36 16.39 7.92 2.67
CA LYS A 36 17.62 8.66 2.37
C LYS A 36 17.37 9.58 1.17
N THR A 37 17.06 10.83 1.42
CA THR A 37 16.83 11.86 0.39
C THR A 37 17.62 13.12 0.69
N ILE A 38 17.99 13.87 -0.36
CA ILE A 38 18.60 15.19 -0.25
C ILE A 38 17.62 16.24 0.34
N HIS A 39 16.32 15.94 0.33
CA HIS A 39 15.26 16.83 0.80
C HIS A 39 14.88 16.61 2.26
N ARG A 40 15.70 15.89 3.02
CA ARG A 40 15.40 15.51 4.40
C ARG A 40 15.05 16.71 5.30
N ASP A 41 15.73 17.83 5.09
CA ASP A 41 15.55 19.03 5.90
C ASP A 41 14.58 20.05 5.29
N ASP A 42 14.17 19.84 4.03
CA ASP A 42 13.36 20.78 3.26
C ASP A 42 11.87 20.46 3.28
N ILE A 43 11.49 19.23 3.62
CA ILE A 43 10.09 18.77 3.49
C ILE A 43 9.61 18.06 4.75
N MET A 44 8.30 18.10 4.92
CA MET A 44 7.56 17.33 5.93
C MET A 44 6.76 16.23 5.23
N VAL A 45 6.70 15.06 5.85
CA VAL A 45 6.03 13.87 5.28
C VAL A 45 5.29 13.08 6.35
N GLY A 46 4.31 12.30 5.94
CA GLY A 46 3.65 11.30 6.79
C GLY A 46 4.29 9.93 6.60
N GLU A 47 5.32 9.59 7.35
CA GLU A 47 5.95 8.28 7.31
C GLU A 47 5.25 7.29 8.24
N ILE A 48 4.95 6.10 7.74
CA ILE A 48 4.50 4.99 8.58
C ILE A 48 5.65 4.53 9.46
N SER A 49 5.36 4.30 10.76
CA SER A 49 6.36 4.00 11.80
C SER A 49 7.11 2.69 11.57
N PHE A 50 6.46 1.66 11.01
CA PHE A 50 7.08 0.36 10.78
C PHE A 50 8.13 0.38 9.67
N THR A 51 9.22 -0.32 9.91
CA THR A 51 10.21 -0.70 8.89
C THR A 51 9.67 -1.84 8.01
N ASN A 52 10.29 -2.08 6.86
CA ASN A 52 9.92 -3.22 6.02
C ASN A 52 10.12 -4.55 6.77
N GLN A 53 11.22 -4.69 7.53
CA GLN A 53 11.50 -5.90 8.30
C GLN A 53 10.40 -6.21 9.34
N GLU A 54 9.89 -5.20 10.04
CA GLU A 54 8.79 -5.37 10.99
C GLU A 54 7.48 -5.76 10.29
N LEU A 55 7.20 -5.19 9.11
CA LEU A 55 6.04 -5.56 8.30
C LEU A 55 6.16 -7.00 7.75
N GLU A 56 7.34 -7.39 7.30
CA GLU A 56 7.65 -8.76 6.85
C GLU A 56 7.43 -9.78 7.97
N GLN A 57 7.91 -9.49 9.18
CA GLN A 57 7.68 -10.32 10.36
C GLN A 57 6.20 -10.47 10.69
N GLN A 58 5.42 -9.38 10.65
CA GLN A 58 3.97 -9.42 10.88
C GLN A 58 3.24 -10.25 9.83
N LEU A 59 3.74 -10.29 8.60
CA LEU A 59 3.19 -11.08 7.50
C LEU A 59 3.70 -12.52 7.47
N GLY A 60 4.70 -12.86 8.29
CA GLY A 60 5.33 -14.18 8.29
C GLY A 60 6.17 -14.48 7.05
N LEU A 61 6.72 -13.44 6.43
CA LEU A 61 7.55 -13.55 5.23
C LEU A 61 8.98 -13.94 5.60
N SER A 62 9.63 -14.71 4.72
CA SER A 62 11.06 -14.98 4.82
C SER A 62 11.86 -13.72 4.49
N SER A 63 13.12 -13.66 4.97
CA SER A 63 14.02 -12.53 4.66
C SER A 63 14.41 -12.42 3.18
N ASP A 64 14.21 -13.48 2.39
CA ASP A 64 14.48 -13.53 0.95
C ASP A 64 13.21 -13.29 0.10
N ASN A 65 12.28 -12.52 0.62
CA ASN A 65 11.10 -12.12 -0.12
C ASN A 65 11.41 -10.96 -1.08
N ASN A 66 10.48 -10.68 -2.01
CA ASN A 66 10.57 -9.56 -2.94
C ASN A 66 9.33 -8.64 -2.87
N TYR A 67 8.74 -8.52 -1.68
CA TYR A 67 7.61 -7.63 -1.47
C TYR A 67 8.06 -6.17 -1.46
N SER A 68 7.46 -5.34 -2.30
CA SER A 68 7.62 -3.90 -2.20
C SER A 68 6.95 -3.37 -0.93
N ARG A 69 7.35 -2.19 -0.46
CA ARG A 69 6.71 -1.56 0.69
C ARG A 69 5.21 -1.38 0.50
N ALA A 70 4.77 -1.06 -0.71
CA ALA A 70 3.34 -0.98 -1.05
C ALA A 70 2.65 -2.35 -0.87
N ALA A 71 3.26 -3.44 -1.32
CA ALA A 71 2.72 -4.78 -1.13
C ALA A 71 2.64 -5.17 0.36
N LEU A 72 3.64 -4.85 1.16
CA LEU A 72 3.66 -5.09 2.61
C LEU A 72 2.51 -4.33 3.31
N LEU A 73 2.41 -3.03 3.09
CA LEU A 73 1.40 -2.18 3.71
C LEU A 73 -0.03 -2.57 3.28
N GLY A 74 -0.22 -2.82 1.99
CA GLY A 74 -1.51 -3.27 1.45
C GLY A 74 -1.93 -4.62 2.00
N SER A 75 -1.00 -5.56 2.21
CA SER A 75 -1.28 -6.86 2.82
C SER A 75 -1.72 -6.73 4.27
N ILE A 76 -1.06 -5.87 5.06
CA ILE A 76 -1.46 -5.60 6.45
C ILE A 76 -2.87 -5.02 6.50
N ALA A 77 -3.14 -3.96 5.75
CA ALA A 77 -4.46 -3.32 5.72
C ALA A 77 -5.57 -4.29 5.26
N ALA A 78 -5.29 -5.09 4.22
CA ALA A 78 -6.26 -6.06 3.72
C ALA A 78 -6.54 -7.19 4.74
N LYS A 79 -5.52 -7.69 5.46
CA LYS A 79 -5.71 -8.67 6.56
C LYS A 79 -6.56 -8.06 7.69
N GLN A 80 -6.31 -6.83 8.08
CA GLN A 80 -7.13 -6.13 9.07
C GLN A 80 -8.61 -6.05 8.62
N ALA A 81 -8.86 -5.68 7.37
CA ALA A 81 -10.21 -5.60 6.82
C ALA A 81 -10.94 -6.95 6.86
N ILE A 82 -10.24 -8.05 6.56
CA ILE A 82 -10.78 -9.41 6.61
C ILE A 82 -11.15 -9.80 8.05
N VAL A 83 -10.24 -9.55 9.00
CA VAL A 83 -10.46 -9.82 10.42
C VAL A 83 -11.64 -8.98 10.94
N ASN A 84 -11.66 -7.69 10.64
CA ASN A 84 -12.72 -6.78 11.05
C ASN A 84 -14.09 -7.17 10.46
N ALA A 85 -14.12 -7.74 9.24
CA ALA A 85 -15.32 -8.28 8.61
C ALA A 85 -15.77 -9.64 9.17
N GLY A 86 -15.04 -10.26 10.11
CA GLY A 86 -15.32 -11.58 10.64
C GLY A 86 -15.23 -12.71 9.61
N ILE A 87 -14.38 -12.56 8.60
CA ILE A 87 -14.22 -13.53 7.52
C ILE A 87 -13.24 -14.62 7.96
N SER A 88 -13.73 -15.82 8.23
CA SER A 88 -12.93 -16.99 8.59
C SER A 88 -12.42 -17.78 7.38
N ASN A 89 -13.15 -17.75 6.27
CA ASN A 89 -12.76 -18.42 5.02
C ASN A 89 -12.98 -17.48 3.84
N ILE A 90 -11.87 -16.99 3.28
CA ILE A 90 -11.88 -16.03 2.18
C ILE A 90 -12.38 -16.65 0.87
N ASN A 91 -12.21 -17.97 0.69
CA ASN A 91 -12.55 -18.70 -0.53
C ASN A 91 -13.98 -19.32 -0.47
N LYS A 92 -14.75 -19.10 0.60
CA LYS A 92 -16.11 -19.60 0.72
C LYS A 92 -17.08 -19.04 -0.33
N TYR A 93 -16.84 -17.84 -0.80
CA TYR A 93 -17.64 -17.12 -1.78
C TYR A 93 -16.78 -16.66 -2.94
N LYS A 94 -17.37 -16.24 -4.06
CA LYS A 94 -16.66 -15.59 -5.17
C LYS A 94 -16.09 -14.26 -4.69
N THR A 95 -14.90 -14.30 -4.16
CA THR A 95 -14.20 -13.13 -3.61
C THR A 95 -13.24 -12.56 -4.65
N GLY A 96 -13.25 -11.24 -4.85
CA GLY A 96 -12.27 -10.53 -5.65
C GLY A 96 -11.39 -9.61 -4.82
N LEU A 97 -10.26 -9.22 -5.38
CA LEU A 97 -9.38 -8.16 -4.90
C LEU A 97 -9.21 -7.10 -5.98
N ILE A 98 -9.52 -5.87 -5.66
CA ILE A 98 -9.23 -4.71 -6.49
C ILE A 98 -8.38 -3.76 -5.67
N SER A 99 -7.07 -3.85 -5.85
CA SER A 99 -6.13 -2.93 -5.23
C SER A 99 -5.85 -1.77 -6.18
N SER A 100 -5.49 -0.63 -5.64
CA SER A 100 -5.02 0.50 -6.43
C SER A 100 -3.64 0.94 -5.98
N ASN A 101 -2.84 1.35 -6.96
CA ASN A 101 -1.47 1.78 -6.74
C ASN A 101 -1.04 2.67 -7.90
N SER A 102 -0.37 3.78 -7.61
CA SER A 102 0.08 4.72 -8.63
C SER A 102 1.56 4.57 -8.99
N VAL A 103 2.38 4.09 -8.07
CA VAL A 103 3.84 4.11 -8.16
C VAL A 103 4.46 2.72 -8.27
N GLY A 104 3.70 1.68 -7.96
CA GLY A 104 4.19 0.29 -7.99
C GLY A 104 5.24 0.02 -6.92
N GLY A 105 6.17 -0.89 -7.24
CA GLY A 105 7.31 -1.24 -6.40
C GLY A 105 8.53 -0.34 -6.63
N MET A 106 8.31 0.98 -6.70
CA MET A 106 9.37 1.96 -6.95
C MET A 106 10.47 1.93 -5.89
N ASP A 107 10.13 1.67 -4.64
CA ASP A 107 11.09 1.51 -3.54
C ASP A 107 12.12 0.40 -3.81
N MET A 108 11.66 -0.73 -4.35
CA MET A 108 12.54 -1.84 -4.74
C MET A 108 13.41 -1.47 -5.94
N THR A 109 12.84 -0.77 -6.92
CA THR A 109 13.61 -0.27 -8.06
C THR A 109 14.68 0.72 -7.61
N GLU A 110 14.35 1.68 -6.74
CA GLU A 110 15.33 2.63 -6.19
C GLU A 110 16.46 1.95 -5.42
N ALA A 111 16.14 0.87 -4.70
CA ALA A 111 17.13 0.13 -3.91
C ALA A 111 18.11 -0.69 -4.77
N HIS A 112 17.62 -1.23 -5.89
CA HIS A 112 18.33 -2.25 -6.65
C HIS A 112 18.70 -1.86 -8.09
N PHE A 113 18.37 -0.66 -8.54
CA PHE A 113 18.55 -0.23 -9.94
C PHE A 113 20.00 -0.31 -10.41
N TYR A 114 20.96 0.11 -9.59
CA TYR A 114 22.38 0.12 -9.98
C TYR A 114 22.97 -1.28 -10.03
N ASP A 115 22.49 -2.19 -9.20
CA ASP A 115 22.97 -3.58 -9.14
C ASP A 115 22.33 -4.46 -10.23
N TYR A 116 21.19 -4.04 -10.76
CA TYR A 116 20.41 -4.77 -11.75
C TYR A 116 21.22 -5.16 -13.01
N PHE A 117 22.08 -4.27 -13.48
CA PHE A 117 22.90 -4.53 -14.66
C PHE A 117 24.13 -5.41 -14.40
N GLN A 118 24.41 -5.72 -13.15
CA GLN A 118 25.58 -6.46 -12.72
C GLN A 118 25.24 -7.85 -12.13
N ASN A 119 23.98 -8.07 -11.77
CA ASN A 119 23.59 -9.27 -11.03
C ASN A 119 22.16 -9.70 -11.38
N ASP A 120 22.02 -10.81 -12.09
CA ASP A 120 20.72 -11.37 -12.49
C ASP A 120 19.83 -11.76 -11.28
N ALA A 121 20.42 -12.09 -10.12
CA ALA A 121 19.66 -12.41 -8.91
C ALA A 121 18.83 -11.22 -8.41
N ILE A 122 19.13 -10.01 -8.82
CA ILE A 122 18.44 -8.77 -8.47
C ILE A 122 17.14 -8.57 -9.29
N GLN A 123 17.00 -9.27 -10.41
CA GLN A 123 15.82 -9.13 -11.30
C GLN A 123 14.50 -9.35 -10.55
N LYS A 124 14.46 -10.27 -9.59
CA LYS A 124 13.26 -10.52 -8.79
C LYS A 124 12.71 -9.30 -8.07
N TYR A 125 13.56 -8.35 -7.71
CA TYR A 125 13.17 -7.10 -7.04
C TYR A 125 12.68 -6.05 -8.03
N ILE A 126 13.32 -5.94 -9.19
CA ILE A 126 12.94 -4.99 -10.24
C ILE A 126 11.65 -5.43 -10.95
N ASN A 127 11.40 -6.73 -11.08
CA ASN A 127 10.16 -7.25 -11.66
C ASN A 127 8.92 -6.83 -10.85
N GLY A 128 9.07 -6.55 -9.56
CA GLY A 128 8.03 -5.98 -8.70
C GLY A 128 7.69 -4.51 -8.95
N HIS A 129 8.34 -3.85 -9.94
CA HIS A 129 8.09 -2.44 -10.28
C HIS A 129 6.65 -2.15 -10.70
N HIS A 130 6.01 -3.10 -11.38
CA HIS A 130 4.65 -2.91 -11.88
C HIS A 130 3.63 -2.75 -10.75
N SER A 131 2.71 -1.81 -10.90
CA SER A 131 1.62 -1.59 -9.94
C SER A 131 0.78 -2.84 -9.68
N GLY A 132 0.66 -3.73 -10.67
CA GLY A 132 -0.03 -5.01 -10.57
C GLY A 132 0.64 -6.03 -9.65
N ASP A 133 1.95 -5.97 -9.47
CA ASP A 133 2.69 -6.91 -8.59
C ASP A 133 2.20 -6.82 -7.14
N SER A 134 2.01 -5.62 -6.62
CA SER A 134 1.51 -5.44 -5.25
C SER A 134 0.13 -6.08 -5.05
N SER A 135 -0.75 -6.01 -6.04
CA SER A 135 -2.08 -6.65 -5.98
C SER A 135 -1.96 -8.18 -5.96
N GLN A 136 -1.07 -8.75 -6.74
CA GLN A 136 -0.83 -10.20 -6.75
C GLN A 136 -0.28 -10.67 -5.39
N LYS A 137 0.70 -9.96 -4.85
CA LYS A 137 1.28 -10.28 -3.55
C LYS A 137 0.29 -10.13 -2.40
N ILE A 138 -0.59 -9.13 -2.44
CA ILE A 138 -1.70 -9.02 -1.49
C ILE A 138 -2.63 -10.24 -1.62
N ALA A 139 -3.01 -10.63 -2.84
CA ALA A 139 -3.86 -11.79 -3.06
C ALA A 139 -3.23 -13.09 -2.54
N GLU A 140 -1.92 -13.30 -2.77
CA GLU A 140 -1.15 -14.42 -2.24
C GLU A 140 -1.16 -14.44 -0.70
N GLN A 141 -0.91 -13.29 -0.07
CA GLN A 141 -0.93 -13.15 1.39
C GLN A 141 -2.30 -13.40 2.01
N LEU A 142 -3.37 -13.16 1.28
CA LEU A 142 -4.74 -13.43 1.70
C LEU A 142 -5.17 -14.88 1.40
N GLY A 143 -4.37 -15.66 0.69
CA GLY A 143 -4.73 -17.01 0.25
C GLY A 143 -5.91 -17.01 -0.72
N LEU A 144 -6.03 -16.01 -1.57
CA LEU A 144 -7.08 -15.92 -2.59
C LEU A 144 -6.78 -16.89 -3.74
N GLU A 145 -7.62 -17.92 -3.90
CA GLU A 145 -7.50 -18.91 -4.95
C GLU A 145 -8.51 -18.66 -6.07
N LYS A 146 -8.08 -18.76 -7.33
CA LYS A 146 -8.94 -18.60 -8.53
C LYS A 146 -9.82 -17.35 -8.48
N SER A 147 -9.34 -16.30 -7.85
CA SER A 147 -10.09 -15.07 -7.58
C SER A 147 -9.90 -14.04 -8.70
N PHE A 148 -10.86 -13.13 -8.79
CA PHE A 148 -10.68 -11.95 -9.63
C PHE A 148 -9.71 -10.99 -8.92
N VAL A 149 -8.52 -10.81 -9.49
CA VAL A 149 -7.51 -9.88 -8.99
C VAL A 149 -7.21 -8.86 -10.06
N THR A 150 -7.31 -7.59 -9.74
CA THR A 150 -6.98 -6.51 -10.68
C THR A 150 -6.44 -5.28 -9.95
N THR A 151 -5.75 -4.44 -10.70
CA THR A 151 -5.16 -3.19 -10.23
C THR A 151 -5.76 -2.02 -10.98
N ILE A 152 -6.10 -0.96 -10.26
CA ILE A 152 -6.49 0.32 -10.83
C ILE A 152 -5.39 1.32 -10.57
N SER A 153 -4.95 2.00 -11.65
CA SER A 153 -3.95 3.07 -11.57
C SER A 153 -4.47 4.28 -12.36
N THR A 154 -5.12 5.17 -11.65
CA THR A 154 -5.69 6.43 -12.17
C THR A 154 -5.29 7.62 -11.29
N ALA A 155 -4.02 7.63 -10.88
CA ALA A 155 -3.44 8.62 -9.98
C ALA A 155 -4.27 8.78 -8.68
N CYS A 156 -4.55 10.00 -8.25
CA CYS A 156 -5.23 10.30 -6.99
C CYS A 156 -6.66 9.72 -6.87
N SER A 157 -7.29 9.33 -7.97
CA SER A 157 -8.63 8.74 -7.99
C SER A 157 -8.65 7.21 -7.95
N SER A 158 -7.50 6.56 -7.90
CA SER A 158 -7.38 5.10 -8.04
C SER A 158 -8.23 4.33 -7.01
N SER A 159 -8.15 4.69 -5.74
CA SER A 159 -8.89 4.00 -4.66
C SER A 159 -10.40 4.18 -4.80
N ALA A 160 -10.87 5.37 -5.19
CA ALA A 160 -12.28 5.63 -5.44
C ALA A 160 -12.79 4.77 -6.61
N ASN A 161 -12.01 4.67 -7.68
CA ASN A 161 -12.34 3.83 -8.83
C ASN A 161 -12.32 2.33 -8.49
N ALA A 162 -11.43 1.88 -7.59
CA ALA A 162 -11.42 0.50 -7.10
C ALA A 162 -12.72 0.18 -6.33
N ILE A 163 -13.16 1.08 -5.44
CA ILE A 163 -14.42 0.93 -4.71
C ILE A 163 -15.62 0.89 -5.67
N MET A 164 -15.64 1.80 -6.66
CA MET A 164 -16.71 1.87 -7.66
C MET A 164 -16.78 0.59 -8.50
N LEU A 165 -15.64 0.08 -8.97
CA LEU A 165 -15.60 -1.17 -9.74
C LEU A 165 -16.05 -2.35 -8.88
N GLY A 166 -15.58 -2.47 -7.66
CA GLY A 166 -15.98 -3.52 -6.74
C GLY A 166 -17.50 -3.53 -6.49
N ALA A 167 -18.08 -2.36 -6.26
CA ALA A 167 -19.53 -2.23 -6.10
C ALA A 167 -20.30 -2.65 -7.37
N ARG A 168 -19.79 -2.37 -8.56
CA ARG A 168 -20.39 -2.79 -9.83
C ARG A 168 -20.33 -4.31 -10.02
N LEU A 169 -19.19 -4.93 -9.70
CA LEU A 169 -19.00 -6.38 -9.82
C LEU A 169 -19.94 -7.16 -8.88
N ILE A 170 -20.17 -6.66 -7.65
CA ILE A 170 -21.17 -7.22 -6.73
C ILE A 170 -22.58 -7.02 -7.29
N LYS A 171 -22.94 -5.81 -7.71
CA LYS A 171 -24.29 -5.50 -8.24
C LYS A 171 -24.64 -6.32 -9.49
N SER A 172 -23.65 -6.63 -10.31
CA SER A 172 -23.83 -7.47 -11.54
C SER A 172 -23.82 -8.98 -11.26
N GLY A 173 -23.62 -9.40 -10.00
CA GLY A 173 -23.55 -10.82 -9.64
C GLY A 173 -22.29 -11.55 -10.09
N GLN A 174 -21.25 -10.81 -10.52
CA GLN A 174 -19.98 -11.40 -10.91
C GLN A 174 -19.16 -11.83 -9.70
N LEU A 175 -19.26 -11.07 -8.61
CA LEU A 175 -18.64 -11.38 -7.32
C LEU A 175 -19.69 -11.31 -6.20
N ASP A 176 -19.50 -12.17 -5.20
CA ASP A 176 -20.31 -12.13 -3.97
C ASP A 176 -19.70 -11.17 -2.96
N ARG A 177 -18.38 -11.01 -2.99
CA ARG A 177 -17.58 -10.23 -2.06
C ARG A 177 -16.36 -9.65 -2.77
N VAL A 178 -15.94 -8.47 -2.37
CA VAL A 178 -14.74 -7.84 -2.91
C VAL A 178 -13.95 -7.11 -1.81
N ILE A 179 -12.65 -7.27 -1.84
CA ILE A 179 -11.71 -6.45 -1.08
C ILE A 179 -11.28 -5.32 -2.01
N VAL A 180 -11.50 -4.09 -1.59
CA VAL A 180 -11.18 -2.90 -2.39
C VAL A 180 -10.37 -1.94 -1.56
N GLY A 181 -9.40 -1.30 -2.17
CA GLY A 181 -8.60 -0.30 -1.50
C GLY A 181 -7.45 0.19 -2.36
N GLY A 182 -6.57 0.94 -1.75
CA GLY A 182 -5.36 1.41 -2.42
C GLY A 182 -4.23 1.62 -1.45
N VAL A 183 -3.03 1.52 -1.97
CA VAL A 183 -1.80 1.70 -1.23
C VAL A 183 -0.74 2.32 -2.12
N ASP A 184 -0.12 3.36 -1.63
CA ASP A 184 1.13 3.87 -2.17
C ASP A 184 2.12 4.08 -1.01
N CYS A 185 3.40 3.96 -1.30
CA CYS A 185 4.45 4.22 -0.33
C CYS A 185 5.25 5.47 -0.70
N LEU A 186 5.81 6.08 0.33
CA LEU A 186 6.73 7.19 0.15
C LEU A 186 8.05 6.69 -0.44
N THR A 187 8.51 7.31 -1.54
CA THR A 187 9.76 6.97 -2.24
C THR A 187 10.51 8.24 -2.61
N LYS A 188 11.79 8.13 -2.96
CA LYS A 188 12.55 9.28 -3.49
C LYS A 188 11.92 9.80 -4.78
N PHE A 189 11.44 8.90 -5.62
CA PHE A 189 10.78 9.26 -6.88
C PHE A 189 9.55 10.12 -6.64
N THR A 190 8.66 9.75 -5.71
CA THR A 190 7.47 10.54 -5.38
C THR A 190 7.83 11.87 -4.77
N ILE A 191 8.78 11.92 -3.84
CA ILE A 191 9.28 13.15 -3.23
C ILE A 191 9.83 14.10 -4.30
N ASN A 192 10.75 13.60 -5.13
CA ASN A 192 11.36 14.40 -6.18
C ASN A 192 10.33 14.88 -7.24
N GLY A 193 9.40 13.99 -7.62
CA GLY A 193 8.34 14.30 -8.57
C GLY A 193 7.45 15.43 -8.08
N PHE A 194 6.89 15.31 -6.89
CA PHE A 194 6.02 16.34 -6.32
C PHE A 194 6.77 17.65 -6.02
N LYS A 195 8.03 17.56 -5.59
CA LYS A 195 8.85 18.77 -5.40
C LYS A 195 9.14 19.49 -6.72
N SER A 196 9.46 18.74 -7.78
CA SER A 196 9.70 19.29 -9.11
C SER A 196 8.45 19.98 -9.69
N LEU A 197 7.27 19.49 -9.35
CA LEU A 197 6.01 20.10 -9.73
C LEU A 197 5.63 21.31 -8.87
N MET A 198 6.44 21.65 -7.85
CA MET A 198 6.20 22.75 -6.91
C MET A 198 4.84 22.69 -6.21
N ILE A 199 4.39 21.47 -5.86
CA ILE A 199 3.10 21.24 -5.19
C ILE A 199 3.23 20.73 -3.75
N LEU A 200 4.46 20.67 -3.23
CA LEU A 200 4.71 20.47 -1.80
C LEU A 200 4.62 21.81 -1.07
N SER A 201 4.23 21.75 0.20
CA SER A 201 4.24 22.95 1.06
C SER A 201 5.67 23.44 1.28
N ASP A 202 5.91 24.73 1.11
CA ASP A 202 7.20 25.39 1.38
C ASP A 202 7.33 25.82 2.84
N THR A 203 6.28 25.64 3.64
CA THR A 203 6.27 26.03 5.05
C THR A 203 6.07 24.81 5.95
N PHE A 204 6.81 24.75 7.05
CA PHE A 204 6.58 23.79 8.14
C PHE A 204 5.35 24.24 8.93
N ASN A 205 4.18 24.06 8.33
CA ASN A 205 2.93 24.42 8.98
C ASN A 205 2.47 23.31 9.94
N SER A 206 1.82 23.71 10.99
CA SER A 206 0.99 22.80 11.79
C SER A 206 -0.27 22.51 10.98
N PRO A 207 -0.61 21.25 10.74
CA PRO A 207 -1.87 20.88 10.11
C PRO A 207 -3.05 21.18 11.03
#